data_28e454500901d5a0617b628c2aa43b04
#
_entry.id   28e454500901d5a0617b628c2aa43b04
#
_cell.length_a   1.000
_cell.length_b   1.000
_cell.length_c   1.000
_cell.angle_alpha   90.00
_cell.angle_beta   90.00
_cell.angle_gamma   90.00
#
_symmetry.space_group_name_H-M   'P 1'
#
loop_
_entity.id
_entity.type
_entity.pdbx_description
1 polymer ?
#
loop_
_entity_poly.entity_id
_entity_poly.type
_entity_poly.pdbx_seq_one_letter_code
_entity_poly.pdbx_strand_id
1 'polypeptide(L)'
;MSEKVNCISADCAAMILPETAERTGGLCMPCQRKQQQQAEQAYIAANRQDIDPYAGLTDAVEIIKQRHVQRPFNKLIRYASYQGDITALYQQLNQSQVDDLIAHDIARHQAGDNDYFSDLSLELAAFSQGDLSRLQHYLLQHHADAPAMIFRSADAAMTQLLLERIEQYRTDRGELNNLLCALAWIGNAQVVQQFAAWRRTPPNWASLLYCPPWQYAHEAGWELDANDQRRNLYFDACYPLEITANRSGHHAFTTESTPCPQCQHPLTIMLGIDLTAPECRFLPFDGDVLALKNCQVCSCFGGAELFTRIGAGGANCWLDTEAVMQEDDWELAPATNFKLGKQRPAWFAAHEFLSATTQSQLGGLPAWVQDTDYPCCPQCQQTMTFVAQISRAETEEYGEGMHYLFVCPSCQLSTAGYQQT
;
A
#
# COMPACT_ATOMS: atom_id res chain seq x y z
N MET A 1 25.09 35.24 -37.93
CA MET A 1 24.66 34.66 -36.66
C MET A 1 24.09 35.79 -35.82
N SER A 2 22.83 35.75 -35.44
CA SER A 2 22.22 36.79 -34.60
C SER A 2 22.89 36.80 -33.22
N GLU A 3 23.31 37.96 -32.77
CA GLU A 3 23.98 38.13 -31.49
C GLU A 3 22.99 37.85 -30.35
N LYS A 4 23.34 36.95 -29.42
CA LYS A 4 22.48 36.60 -28.29
C LYS A 4 22.38 37.75 -27.30
N VAL A 5 21.23 37.93 -26.69
CA VAL A 5 20.97 38.95 -25.65
C VAL A 5 20.83 38.28 -24.26
N ASN A 6 21.14 39.02 -23.20
CA ASN A 6 20.98 38.52 -21.83
C ASN A 6 19.50 38.40 -21.44
N CYS A 7 19.18 37.37 -20.68
CA CYS A 7 17.90 37.30 -19.98
C CYS A 7 17.76 38.47 -19.00
N ILE A 8 16.63 39.17 -19.00
CA ILE A 8 16.39 40.34 -18.13
C ILE A 8 16.08 39.98 -16.68
N SER A 9 15.93 38.70 -16.34
CA SER A 9 15.74 38.26 -14.93
C SER A 9 17.02 38.53 -14.15
N ALA A 10 16.91 39.23 -13.01
CA ALA A 10 18.05 39.66 -12.20
C ALA A 10 19.01 38.54 -11.79
N ASP A 11 18.48 37.33 -11.57
CA ASP A 11 19.24 36.15 -11.09
C ASP A 11 19.55 35.15 -12.20
N CYS A 12 19.52 35.58 -13.47
CA CYS A 12 19.69 34.69 -14.61
C CYS A 12 20.80 35.18 -15.56
N ALA A 13 21.84 34.34 -15.72
CA ALA A 13 22.93 34.59 -16.65
C ALA A 13 22.71 33.99 -18.05
N ALA A 14 21.52 33.54 -18.39
CA ALA A 14 21.24 32.85 -19.65
C ALA A 14 21.25 33.84 -20.82
N MET A 15 21.92 33.45 -21.92
CA MET A 15 21.93 34.16 -23.20
C MET A 15 20.89 33.56 -24.13
N ILE A 16 19.98 34.36 -24.66
CA ILE A 16 18.86 33.97 -25.53
C ILE A 16 18.95 34.59 -26.91
N LEU A 17 18.31 33.98 -27.89
CA LEU A 17 18.20 34.54 -29.22
C LEU A 17 17.27 35.78 -29.23
N PRO A 18 17.51 36.79 -30.06
CA PRO A 18 16.65 37.98 -30.18
C PRO A 18 15.18 37.64 -30.42
N GLU A 19 14.89 36.64 -31.24
CA GLU A 19 13.54 36.14 -31.51
C GLU A 19 12.87 35.54 -30.25
N THR A 20 13.67 34.87 -29.39
CA THR A 20 13.18 34.40 -28.10
C THR A 20 12.90 35.57 -27.17
N ALA A 21 13.80 36.58 -27.12
CA ALA A 21 13.61 37.75 -26.29
C ALA A 21 12.36 38.55 -26.69
N GLU A 22 12.12 38.72 -27.99
CA GLU A 22 10.92 39.38 -28.49
C GLU A 22 9.63 38.65 -28.08
N ARG A 23 9.60 37.31 -28.22
CA ARG A 23 8.44 36.47 -27.87
C ARG A 23 8.19 36.41 -26.38
N THR A 24 9.22 36.45 -25.54
CA THR A 24 9.14 36.23 -24.11
C THR A 24 9.28 37.50 -23.27
N GLY A 25 9.32 38.67 -23.92
CA GLY A 25 9.56 39.96 -23.26
C GLY A 25 10.94 40.04 -22.61
N GLY A 26 11.98 39.42 -23.22
CA GLY A 26 13.36 39.48 -22.74
C GLY A 26 13.75 38.36 -21.77
N LEU A 27 12.85 37.45 -21.43
CA LEU A 27 13.12 36.34 -20.50
C LEU A 27 13.60 35.09 -21.26
N CYS A 28 14.48 34.30 -20.64
CA CYS A 28 14.69 32.94 -21.08
C CYS A 28 13.49 32.06 -20.75
N MET A 29 13.31 30.92 -21.44
CA MET A 29 12.15 30.04 -21.25
C MET A 29 11.95 29.59 -19.80
N PRO A 30 13.00 29.17 -19.03
CA PRO A 30 12.84 28.88 -17.62
C PRO A 30 12.34 30.05 -16.77
N CYS A 31 12.88 31.26 -16.99
CA CYS A 31 12.45 32.45 -16.25
C CYS A 31 11.01 32.86 -16.60
N GLN A 32 10.62 32.75 -17.87
CA GLN A 32 9.24 32.99 -18.29
C GLN A 32 8.28 31.97 -17.62
N ARG A 33 8.61 30.68 -17.63
CA ARG A 33 7.81 29.67 -16.95
C ARG A 33 7.67 29.96 -15.45
N LYS A 34 8.78 30.31 -14.79
CA LYS A 34 8.78 30.69 -13.37
C LYS A 34 7.87 31.90 -13.11
N GLN A 35 7.94 32.95 -13.95
CA GLN A 35 7.08 34.11 -13.81
C GLN A 35 5.60 33.77 -14.04
N GLN A 36 5.29 32.94 -15.04
CA GLN A 36 3.93 32.47 -15.31
C GLN A 36 3.38 31.64 -14.13
N GLN A 37 4.19 30.71 -13.59
CA GLN A 37 3.82 29.92 -12.41
C GLN A 37 3.55 30.81 -11.18
N GLN A 38 4.40 31.80 -10.92
CA GLN A 38 4.21 32.76 -9.83
C GLN A 38 2.92 33.58 -10.00
N ALA A 39 2.66 34.07 -11.22
CA ALA A 39 1.43 34.81 -11.53
C ALA A 39 0.18 33.91 -11.35
N GLU A 40 0.24 32.68 -11.81
CA GLU A 40 -0.84 31.70 -11.62
C GLU A 40 -1.07 31.38 -10.14
N GLN A 41 0.01 31.13 -9.38
CA GLN A 41 -0.09 30.89 -7.92
C GLN A 41 -0.69 32.09 -7.19
N ALA A 42 -0.27 33.32 -7.55
CA ALA A 42 -0.84 34.55 -6.98
C ALA A 42 -2.33 34.69 -7.32
N TYR A 43 -2.71 34.40 -8.57
CA TYR A 43 -4.12 34.39 -8.97
C TYR A 43 -4.95 33.37 -8.22
N ILE A 44 -4.44 32.13 -8.09
CA ILE A 44 -5.10 31.06 -7.30
C ILE A 44 -5.25 31.50 -5.84
N ALA A 45 -4.18 32.01 -5.24
CA ALA A 45 -4.20 32.45 -3.84
C ALA A 45 -5.22 33.56 -3.59
N ALA A 46 -5.39 34.49 -4.54
CA ALA A 46 -6.32 35.61 -4.44
C ALA A 46 -7.80 35.23 -4.70
N ASN A 47 -8.05 34.15 -5.44
CA ASN A 47 -9.38 33.80 -5.91
C ASN A 47 -9.88 32.44 -5.40
N ARG A 48 -9.04 31.67 -4.68
CA ARG A 48 -9.40 30.35 -4.15
C ARG A 48 -10.49 30.47 -3.08
N GLN A 49 -11.49 29.60 -3.19
CA GLN A 49 -12.54 29.41 -2.22
C GLN A 49 -12.30 28.11 -1.44
N ASP A 50 -12.34 28.19 -0.13
CA ASP A 50 -12.28 27.04 0.74
C ASP A 50 -13.73 26.63 1.08
N ILE A 51 -14.10 25.39 0.72
CA ILE A 51 -15.42 24.81 0.96
C ILE A 51 -15.27 23.68 1.95
N ASP A 52 -16.03 23.74 3.03
CA ASP A 52 -16.17 22.62 3.95
C ASP A 52 -17.44 21.82 3.58
N PRO A 53 -17.29 20.65 2.93
CA PRO A 53 -18.43 19.84 2.54
C PRO A 53 -19.10 19.13 3.72
N TYR A 54 -18.48 19.16 4.89
CA TYR A 54 -18.98 18.53 6.12
C TYR A 54 -19.67 19.52 7.07
N ALA A 55 -19.68 20.82 6.71
CA ALA A 55 -20.25 21.86 7.55
C ALA A 55 -21.71 21.55 7.94
N GLY A 56 -21.97 21.45 9.24
CA GLY A 56 -23.30 21.15 9.78
C GLY A 56 -23.73 19.69 9.74
N LEU A 57 -22.92 18.78 9.18
CA LEU A 57 -23.20 17.34 9.22
C LEU A 57 -22.84 16.77 10.58
N THR A 58 -23.74 15.98 11.16
CA THR A 58 -23.53 15.24 12.42
C THR A 58 -23.86 13.76 12.30
N ASP A 59 -24.58 13.37 11.25
CA ASP A 59 -24.92 11.99 10.97
C ASP A 59 -23.74 11.26 10.30
N ALA A 60 -23.37 10.10 10.84
CA ALA A 60 -22.23 9.34 10.36
C ALA A 60 -22.40 8.86 8.92
N VAL A 61 -23.62 8.45 8.53
CA VAL A 61 -23.91 7.96 7.16
C VAL A 61 -23.76 9.10 6.16
N GLU A 62 -24.27 10.29 6.48
CA GLU A 62 -24.16 11.45 5.59
C GLU A 62 -22.70 11.96 5.48
N ILE A 63 -21.93 11.93 6.57
CA ILE A 63 -20.50 12.26 6.54
C ILE A 63 -19.75 11.27 5.64
N ILE A 64 -20.00 9.96 5.79
CA ILE A 64 -19.38 8.92 4.98
C ILE A 64 -19.78 9.08 3.50
N LYS A 65 -21.06 9.24 3.18
CA LYS A 65 -21.51 9.51 1.81
C LYS A 65 -20.81 10.73 1.22
N GLN A 66 -20.72 11.82 2.00
CA GLN A 66 -20.08 13.07 1.57
C GLN A 66 -18.58 12.89 1.29
N ARG A 67 -17.89 11.98 2.00
CA ARG A 67 -16.49 11.63 1.75
C ARG A 67 -16.31 11.03 0.35
N HIS A 68 -17.22 10.19 -0.09
CA HIS A 68 -17.16 9.48 -1.38
C HIS A 68 -17.85 10.23 -2.54
N VAL A 69 -18.22 11.51 -2.33
CA VAL A 69 -18.69 12.35 -3.43
C VAL A 69 -17.52 12.69 -4.35
N GLN A 70 -17.63 12.32 -5.62
CA GLN A 70 -16.67 12.73 -6.65
C GLN A 70 -16.71 14.25 -6.83
N ARG A 71 -15.56 14.90 -6.70
CA ARG A 71 -15.41 16.34 -6.88
C ARG A 71 -14.43 16.59 -8.02
N PRO A 72 -14.90 17.19 -9.13
CA PRO A 72 -14.00 17.50 -10.23
C PRO A 72 -12.93 18.49 -9.77
N PHE A 73 -11.69 18.27 -10.24
CA PHE A 73 -10.59 19.17 -9.92
C PHE A 73 -10.85 20.59 -10.40
N ASN A 74 -10.72 21.55 -9.48
CA ASN A 74 -10.77 22.98 -9.78
C ASN A 74 -9.70 23.69 -8.96
N LYS A 75 -8.76 24.35 -9.64
CA LYS A 75 -7.66 25.11 -9.01
C LYS A 75 -8.13 26.18 -8.01
N LEU A 76 -9.34 26.71 -8.21
CA LEU A 76 -9.93 27.78 -7.39
C LEU A 76 -10.81 27.25 -6.27
N ILE A 77 -10.95 25.94 -6.12
CA ILE A 77 -11.73 25.35 -5.04
C ILE A 77 -10.83 24.40 -4.26
N ARG A 78 -10.78 24.59 -2.95
CA ARG A 78 -10.17 23.65 -2.01
C ARG A 78 -11.23 23.12 -1.09
N TYR A 79 -11.48 21.82 -1.17
CA TYR A 79 -12.37 21.15 -0.25
C TYR A 79 -11.62 20.80 1.04
N ALA A 80 -12.22 21.13 2.19
CA ALA A 80 -11.70 20.71 3.49
C ALA A 80 -11.88 19.20 3.65
N SER A 81 -10.88 18.55 4.23
CA SER A 81 -11.01 17.16 4.69
C SER A 81 -11.85 17.11 5.96
N TYR A 82 -12.52 15.97 6.20
CA TYR A 82 -13.17 15.73 7.47
C TYR A 82 -12.16 15.77 8.62
N GLN A 83 -12.48 16.53 9.68
CA GLN A 83 -11.54 16.76 10.80
C GLN A 83 -11.67 15.73 11.93
N GLY A 84 -12.66 14.82 11.85
CA GLY A 84 -12.86 13.75 12.82
C GLY A 84 -12.15 12.46 12.40
N ASP A 85 -12.27 11.45 13.25
CA ASP A 85 -11.78 10.10 12.96
C ASP A 85 -12.80 9.36 12.07
N ILE A 86 -12.47 9.20 10.80
CA ILE A 86 -13.30 8.49 9.82
C ILE A 86 -13.45 7.01 10.20
N THR A 87 -12.38 6.35 10.64
CA THR A 87 -12.43 4.94 10.99
C THR A 87 -13.37 4.70 12.19
N ALA A 88 -13.39 5.62 13.14
CA ALA A 88 -14.33 5.58 14.27
C ALA A 88 -15.78 5.74 13.83
N LEU A 89 -16.09 6.51 12.78
CA LEU A 89 -17.45 6.60 12.24
C LEU A 89 -17.90 5.25 11.70
N TYR A 90 -17.09 4.56 10.89
CA TYR A 90 -17.42 3.23 10.39
C TYR A 90 -17.60 2.20 11.51
N GLN A 91 -16.75 2.24 12.55
CA GLN A 91 -16.81 1.31 13.68
C GLN A 91 -18.08 1.46 14.53
N GLN A 92 -18.72 2.62 14.50
CA GLN A 92 -19.95 2.92 15.27
C GLN A 92 -21.23 2.61 14.49
N LEU A 93 -21.16 2.28 13.21
CA LEU A 93 -22.33 2.00 12.38
C LEU A 93 -23.08 0.78 12.90
N ASN A 94 -24.38 0.90 13.03
CA ASN A 94 -25.28 -0.24 13.19
C ASN A 94 -25.63 -0.86 11.82
N GLN A 95 -26.26 -2.06 11.82
CA GLN A 95 -26.57 -2.77 10.58
C GLN A 95 -27.45 -1.96 9.61
N SER A 96 -28.45 -1.24 10.09
CA SER A 96 -29.31 -0.43 9.22
C SER A 96 -28.53 0.67 8.50
N GLN A 97 -27.55 1.28 9.17
CA GLN A 97 -26.67 2.29 8.57
C GLN A 97 -25.71 1.68 7.55
N VAL A 98 -25.20 0.48 7.82
CA VAL A 98 -24.38 -0.29 6.85
C VAL A 98 -25.23 -0.63 5.63
N ASP A 99 -26.46 -1.10 5.80
CA ASP A 99 -27.40 -1.42 4.72
C ASP A 99 -27.73 -0.19 3.85
N ASP A 100 -27.88 0.99 4.47
CA ASP A 100 -28.10 2.26 3.77
C ASP A 100 -26.88 2.65 2.91
N LEU A 101 -25.67 2.48 3.44
CA LEU A 101 -24.44 2.74 2.69
C LEU A 101 -24.23 1.75 1.54
N ILE A 102 -24.50 0.47 1.75
CA ILE A 102 -24.49 -0.56 0.69
C ILE A 102 -25.51 -0.20 -0.40
N ALA A 103 -26.74 0.19 -0.02
CA ALA A 103 -27.75 0.58 -0.98
C ALA A 103 -27.35 1.82 -1.79
N HIS A 104 -26.72 2.78 -1.13
CA HIS A 104 -26.18 3.99 -1.76
C HIS A 104 -25.08 3.65 -2.79
N ASP A 105 -24.14 2.80 -2.43
CA ASP A 105 -23.02 2.41 -3.30
C ASP A 105 -23.50 1.61 -4.52
N ILE A 106 -24.42 0.65 -4.31
CA ILE A 106 -25.08 -0.09 -5.38
C ILE A 106 -25.82 0.87 -6.34
N ALA A 107 -26.53 1.85 -5.82
CA ALA A 107 -27.25 2.81 -6.65
C ALA A 107 -26.30 3.68 -7.49
N ARG A 108 -25.15 4.07 -6.96
CA ARG A 108 -24.09 4.77 -7.69
C ARG A 108 -23.57 3.92 -8.85
N HIS A 109 -23.22 2.67 -8.58
CA HIS A 109 -22.75 1.73 -9.60
C HIS A 109 -23.82 1.53 -10.71
N GLN A 110 -25.09 1.36 -10.36
CA GLN A 110 -26.20 1.25 -11.31
C GLN A 110 -26.42 2.52 -12.16
N ALA A 111 -26.07 3.68 -11.61
CA ALA A 111 -26.08 4.95 -12.32
C ALA A 111 -24.89 5.17 -13.25
N GLY A 112 -23.93 4.24 -13.27
CA GLY A 112 -22.72 4.29 -14.12
C GLY A 112 -21.51 4.97 -13.47
N ASP A 113 -21.56 5.24 -12.16
CA ASP A 113 -20.42 5.73 -11.39
C ASP A 113 -19.52 4.54 -10.98
N ASN A 114 -18.81 3.98 -11.97
CA ASN A 114 -18.00 2.79 -11.76
C ASN A 114 -16.59 3.11 -11.21
N ASP A 115 -16.12 4.34 -11.41
CA ASP A 115 -14.73 4.71 -11.08
C ASP A 115 -14.46 4.73 -9.57
N TYR A 116 -15.51 4.86 -8.75
CA TYR A 116 -15.42 5.00 -7.28
C TYR A 116 -16.28 3.98 -6.53
N PHE A 117 -16.90 3.04 -7.23
CA PHE A 117 -17.78 2.06 -6.60
C PHE A 117 -17.09 1.26 -5.49
N SER A 118 -15.83 0.89 -5.70
CA SER A 118 -15.10 0.05 -4.75
C SER A 118 -14.60 0.75 -3.49
N ASP A 119 -14.47 2.09 -3.49
CA ASP A 119 -13.85 2.82 -2.37
C ASP A 119 -14.71 2.79 -1.11
N LEU A 120 -16.02 3.08 -1.21
CA LEU A 120 -16.95 3.00 -0.08
C LEU A 120 -17.10 1.56 0.41
N SER A 121 -17.25 0.61 -0.52
CA SER A 121 -17.36 -0.81 -0.23
C SER A 121 -16.12 -1.35 0.46
N LEU A 122 -14.94 -0.91 0.03
CA LEU A 122 -13.65 -1.28 0.62
C LEU A 122 -13.51 -0.73 2.05
N GLU A 123 -13.83 0.55 2.29
CA GLU A 123 -13.80 1.14 3.62
C GLU A 123 -14.83 0.49 4.57
N LEU A 124 -16.02 0.11 4.06
CA LEU A 124 -16.99 -0.69 4.82
C LEU A 124 -16.41 -2.05 5.24
N ALA A 125 -15.75 -2.76 4.31
CA ALA A 125 -15.12 -4.05 4.61
C ALA A 125 -13.95 -3.92 5.59
N ALA A 126 -13.17 -2.84 5.49
CA ALA A 126 -12.03 -2.61 6.36
C ALA A 126 -12.43 -2.20 7.78
N PHE A 127 -13.38 -1.27 7.92
CA PHE A 127 -13.57 -0.56 9.17
C PHE A 127 -14.89 -0.86 9.88
N SER A 128 -15.94 -1.36 9.18
CA SER A 128 -17.21 -1.70 9.82
C SER A 128 -17.23 -3.14 10.35
N GLN A 129 -18.19 -3.40 11.27
CA GLN A 129 -18.51 -4.74 11.79
C GLN A 129 -19.83 -5.27 11.21
N GLY A 130 -20.44 -4.56 10.26
CA GLY A 130 -21.72 -4.93 9.68
C GLY A 130 -21.63 -6.12 8.73
N ASP A 131 -22.77 -6.73 8.49
CA ASP A 131 -22.93 -7.79 7.48
C ASP A 131 -22.91 -7.18 6.08
N LEU A 132 -21.99 -7.65 5.24
CA LEU A 132 -21.80 -7.21 3.86
C LEU A 132 -22.37 -8.21 2.84
N SER A 133 -23.10 -9.23 3.27
CA SER A 133 -23.56 -10.31 2.38
C SER A 133 -24.38 -9.80 1.18
N ARG A 134 -25.23 -8.79 1.39
CA ARG A 134 -25.99 -8.13 0.31
C ARG A 134 -25.06 -7.52 -0.75
N LEU A 135 -23.99 -6.86 -0.34
CA LEU A 135 -22.99 -6.28 -1.24
C LEU A 135 -22.24 -7.38 -1.98
N GLN A 136 -21.77 -8.40 -1.26
CA GLN A 136 -21.03 -9.53 -1.83
C GLN A 136 -21.86 -10.28 -2.90
N HIS A 137 -23.15 -10.51 -2.63
CA HIS A 137 -24.06 -11.09 -3.62
C HIS A 137 -24.23 -10.20 -4.84
N TYR A 138 -24.36 -8.89 -4.64
CA TYR A 138 -24.49 -7.93 -5.74
C TYR A 138 -23.23 -7.95 -6.62
N LEU A 139 -22.04 -7.87 -6.03
CA LEU A 139 -20.76 -7.90 -6.75
C LEU A 139 -20.62 -9.19 -7.57
N LEU A 140 -20.93 -10.34 -6.98
CA LEU A 140 -20.87 -11.63 -7.64
C LEU A 140 -21.88 -11.74 -8.79
N GLN A 141 -23.12 -11.22 -8.65
CA GLN A 141 -24.14 -11.27 -9.70
C GLN A 141 -23.82 -10.38 -10.90
N HIS A 142 -23.17 -9.25 -10.66
CA HIS A 142 -22.90 -8.25 -11.70
C HIS A 142 -21.48 -8.33 -12.26
N HIS A 143 -20.67 -9.33 -11.83
CA HIS A 143 -19.25 -9.46 -12.21
C HIS A 143 -18.50 -8.14 -12.02
N ALA A 144 -18.86 -7.41 -10.94
CA ALA A 144 -18.28 -6.12 -10.67
C ALA A 144 -16.82 -6.29 -10.23
N ASP A 145 -15.93 -5.54 -10.85
CA ASP A 145 -14.54 -5.47 -10.44
C ASP A 145 -14.47 -4.70 -9.11
N ALA A 146 -14.07 -5.40 -8.07
CA ALA A 146 -14.01 -4.86 -6.72
C ALA A 146 -12.90 -5.55 -5.91
N PRO A 147 -12.28 -4.84 -4.94
CA PRO A 147 -11.25 -5.44 -4.09
C PRO A 147 -11.74 -6.70 -3.38
N ALA A 148 -11.01 -7.78 -3.53
CA ALA A 148 -11.36 -9.09 -2.98
C ALA A 148 -11.49 -9.09 -1.44
N MET A 149 -10.85 -8.13 -0.77
CA MET A 149 -10.97 -7.89 0.66
C MET A 149 -12.41 -7.70 1.15
N ILE A 150 -13.34 -7.26 0.27
CA ILE A 150 -14.76 -7.11 0.59
C ILE A 150 -15.38 -8.45 1.01
N PHE A 151 -14.83 -9.58 0.56
CA PHE A 151 -15.28 -10.92 0.92
C PHE A 151 -14.71 -11.43 2.26
N ARG A 152 -13.83 -10.70 2.94
CA ARG A 152 -13.14 -11.12 4.17
C ARG A 152 -14.07 -11.69 5.25
N SER A 153 -15.28 -11.14 5.40
CA SER A 153 -16.26 -11.56 6.42
C SER A 153 -17.35 -12.48 5.85
N ALA A 154 -17.20 -12.97 4.61
CA ALA A 154 -18.22 -13.78 3.98
C ALA A 154 -18.36 -15.16 4.66
N ASP A 155 -19.58 -15.66 4.66
CA ASP A 155 -19.96 -16.91 5.30
C ASP A 155 -19.69 -18.16 4.45
N ALA A 156 -20.05 -19.33 4.97
CA ALA A 156 -19.91 -20.59 4.25
C ALA A 156 -20.83 -20.70 3.03
N ALA A 157 -21.97 -20.01 3.02
CA ALA A 157 -22.88 -20.01 1.87
C ALA A 157 -22.27 -19.25 0.71
N MET A 158 -21.65 -18.08 0.97
CA MET A 158 -20.92 -17.33 -0.03
C MET A 158 -19.71 -18.12 -0.56
N THR A 159 -18.97 -18.81 0.33
CA THR A 159 -17.88 -19.71 -0.09
C THR A 159 -18.36 -20.75 -1.10
N GLN A 160 -19.50 -21.38 -0.83
CA GLN A 160 -20.09 -22.38 -1.71
C GLN A 160 -20.49 -21.79 -3.07
N LEU A 161 -21.10 -20.59 -3.08
CA LEU A 161 -21.46 -19.88 -4.31
C LEU A 161 -20.23 -19.55 -5.17
N LEU A 162 -19.14 -19.11 -4.55
CA LEU A 162 -17.89 -18.83 -5.26
C LEU A 162 -17.29 -20.10 -5.89
N LEU A 163 -17.31 -21.22 -5.17
CA LEU A 163 -16.85 -22.51 -5.69
C LEU A 163 -17.71 -22.98 -6.89
N GLU A 164 -19.02 -22.84 -6.79
CA GLU A 164 -19.94 -23.16 -7.90
C GLU A 164 -19.70 -22.26 -9.12
N ARG A 165 -19.39 -20.97 -8.89
CA ARG A 165 -19.04 -20.05 -9.97
C ARG A 165 -17.73 -20.42 -10.67
N ILE A 166 -16.73 -20.87 -9.97
CA ILE A 166 -15.46 -21.34 -10.56
C ILE A 166 -15.74 -22.46 -11.58
N GLU A 167 -16.65 -23.39 -11.27
CA GLU A 167 -17.05 -24.45 -12.20
C GLU A 167 -17.75 -23.93 -13.45
N GLN A 168 -18.46 -22.79 -13.36
CA GLN A 168 -19.11 -22.12 -14.51
C GLN A 168 -18.11 -21.35 -15.38
N TYR A 169 -17.16 -20.63 -14.75
CA TYR A 169 -16.21 -19.73 -15.42
C TYR A 169 -14.80 -20.32 -15.56
N ARG A 170 -14.67 -21.65 -15.47
CA ARG A 170 -13.40 -22.38 -15.56
C ARG A 170 -12.60 -22.18 -16.86
N THR A 171 -13.12 -21.45 -17.82
CA THR A 171 -12.45 -21.09 -19.08
C THR A 171 -12.15 -19.60 -19.18
N ASP A 172 -12.58 -18.78 -18.21
CA ASP A 172 -12.33 -17.34 -18.15
C ASP A 172 -11.29 -17.03 -17.07
N ARG A 173 -10.08 -16.63 -17.48
CA ARG A 173 -8.99 -16.37 -16.57
C ARG A 173 -9.24 -15.16 -15.67
N GLY A 174 -9.84 -14.08 -16.19
CA GLY A 174 -10.12 -12.88 -15.41
C GLY A 174 -11.08 -13.18 -14.27
N GLU A 175 -12.19 -13.82 -14.59
CA GLU A 175 -13.19 -14.23 -13.59
C GLU A 175 -12.60 -15.23 -12.59
N LEU A 176 -11.78 -16.21 -13.03
CA LEU A 176 -11.12 -17.15 -12.14
C LEU A 176 -10.20 -16.44 -11.13
N ASN A 177 -9.42 -15.45 -11.57
CA ASN A 177 -8.56 -14.67 -10.69
C ASN A 177 -9.38 -13.98 -9.59
N ASN A 178 -10.44 -13.26 -9.96
CA ASN A 178 -11.30 -12.54 -9.02
C ASN A 178 -11.96 -13.48 -8.00
N LEU A 179 -12.47 -14.63 -8.46
CA LEU A 179 -13.09 -15.64 -7.59
C LEU A 179 -12.07 -16.28 -6.63
N LEU A 180 -10.86 -16.56 -7.09
CA LEU A 180 -9.79 -17.14 -6.27
C LEU A 180 -9.28 -16.14 -5.23
N CYS A 181 -9.11 -14.86 -5.59
CA CYS A 181 -8.79 -13.80 -4.64
C CYS A 181 -9.89 -13.66 -3.57
N ALA A 182 -11.17 -13.67 -3.96
CA ALA A 182 -12.29 -13.62 -3.02
C ALA A 182 -12.27 -14.82 -2.04
N LEU A 183 -12.06 -16.06 -2.54
CA LEU A 183 -11.87 -17.23 -1.69
C LEU A 183 -10.69 -17.08 -0.73
N ALA A 184 -9.56 -16.56 -1.21
CA ALA A 184 -8.37 -16.31 -0.39
C ALA A 184 -8.67 -15.37 0.79
N TRP A 185 -9.41 -14.27 0.55
CA TRP A 185 -9.81 -13.34 1.60
C TRP A 185 -10.84 -13.92 2.57
N ILE A 186 -11.73 -14.82 2.14
CA ILE A 186 -12.57 -15.61 3.06
C ILE A 186 -11.70 -16.47 3.95
N GLY A 187 -10.81 -17.28 3.39
CA GLY A 187 -9.79 -18.06 4.08
C GLY A 187 -10.32 -18.95 5.22
N ASN A 188 -11.61 -19.33 5.19
CA ASN A 188 -12.22 -20.21 6.20
C ASN A 188 -11.78 -21.68 6.01
N ALA A 189 -12.18 -22.56 6.91
CA ALA A 189 -11.79 -23.97 6.87
C ALA A 189 -12.16 -24.66 5.55
N GLN A 190 -13.29 -24.30 4.93
CA GLN A 190 -13.72 -24.86 3.64
C GLN A 190 -12.78 -24.43 2.51
N VAL A 191 -12.36 -23.15 2.47
CA VAL A 191 -11.39 -22.65 1.50
C VAL A 191 -10.03 -23.33 1.68
N VAL A 192 -9.54 -23.45 2.91
CA VAL A 192 -8.27 -24.13 3.22
C VAL A 192 -8.30 -25.57 2.72
N GLN A 193 -9.37 -26.30 2.99
CA GLN A 193 -9.56 -27.69 2.52
C GLN A 193 -9.61 -27.77 0.98
N GLN A 194 -10.30 -26.81 0.34
CA GLN A 194 -10.39 -26.78 -1.12
C GLN A 194 -9.05 -26.46 -1.78
N PHE A 195 -8.31 -25.49 -1.25
CA PHE A 195 -6.98 -25.15 -1.74
C PHE A 195 -6.00 -26.32 -1.54
N ALA A 196 -6.07 -27.00 -0.42
CA ALA A 196 -5.31 -28.23 -0.18
C ALA A 196 -5.68 -29.37 -1.16
N ALA A 197 -6.96 -29.52 -1.48
CA ALA A 197 -7.40 -30.46 -2.50
C ALA A 197 -6.84 -30.11 -3.89
N TRP A 198 -6.87 -28.86 -4.29
CA TRP A 198 -6.30 -28.41 -5.55
C TRP A 198 -4.77 -28.50 -5.58
N ARG A 199 -4.08 -28.35 -4.45
CA ARG A 199 -2.62 -28.59 -4.35
C ARG A 199 -2.27 -30.05 -4.63
N ARG A 200 -3.05 -31.01 -4.10
CA ARG A 200 -2.86 -32.45 -4.32
C ARG A 200 -3.29 -32.90 -5.71
N THR A 201 -4.35 -32.32 -6.22
CA THR A 201 -4.92 -32.67 -7.55
C THR A 201 -5.35 -31.38 -8.26
N PRO A 202 -4.42 -30.74 -8.95
CA PRO A 202 -4.72 -29.49 -9.67
C PRO A 202 -5.85 -29.70 -10.71
N PRO A 203 -6.84 -28.81 -10.73
CA PRO A 203 -7.90 -28.86 -11.74
C PRO A 203 -7.35 -28.49 -13.15
N ASN A 204 -8.00 -28.96 -14.19
CA ASN A 204 -7.56 -28.71 -15.58
C ASN A 204 -7.46 -27.23 -15.92
N TRP A 205 -8.32 -26.38 -15.35
CA TRP A 205 -8.32 -24.94 -15.59
C TRP A 205 -7.14 -24.20 -14.88
N ALA A 206 -6.43 -24.86 -13.96
CA ALA A 206 -5.26 -24.25 -13.29
C ALA A 206 -4.17 -23.81 -14.29
N SER A 207 -4.08 -24.46 -15.46
CA SER A 207 -3.14 -24.07 -16.52
C SER A 207 -3.46 -22.73 -17.21
N LEU A 208 -4.61 -22.14 -16.97
CA LEU A 208 -4.97 -20.81 -17.45
C LEU A 208 -4.41 -19.69 -16.58
N LEU A 209 -4.06 -19.99 -15.33
CA LEU A 209 -3.61 -19.03 -14.33
C LEU A 209 -2.12 -18.77 -14.42
N TYR A 210 -1.66 -17.63 -13.88
CA TYR A 210 -0.23 -17.30 -13.76
C TYR A 210 0.47 -18.10 -12.66
N CYS A 211 -0.28 -18.41 -11.58
CA CYS A 211 0.22 -19.20 -10.45
C CYS A 211 -0.81 -20.28 -10.09
N PRO A 212 -0.40 -21.32 -9.36
CA PRO A 212 -1.33 -22.35 -8.89
C PRO A 212 -2.48 -21.79 -8.03
N PRO A 213 -3.70 -22.37 -8.10
CA PRO A 213 -4.89 -21.84 -7.41
C PRO A 213 -4.70 -21.60 -5.92
N TRP A 214 -3.93 -22.43 -5.22
CA TRP A 214 -3.69 -22.30 -3.78
C TRP A 214 -2.73 -21.17 -3.42
N GLN A 215 -1.92 -20.65 -4.36
CA GLN A 215 -1.04 -19.51 -4.14
C GLN A 215 -1.80 -18.19 -4.10
N TYR A 216 -3.04 -18.13 -4.59
CA TYR A 216 -3.91 -16.96 -4.39
C TYR A 216 -4.14 -16.64 -2.90
N ALA A 217 -3.90 -17.59 -2.01
CA ALA A 217 -3.89 -17.36 -0.56
C ALA A 217 -2.94 -16.22 -0.14
N HIS A 218 -1.87 -15.99 -0.88
CA HIS A 218 -0.93 -14.89 -0.63
C HIS A 218 -1.60 -13.52 -0.69
N GLU A 219 -2.64 -13.33 -1.53
CA GLU A 219 -3.43 -12.11 -1.60
C GLU A 219 -4.04 -11.70 -0.25
N ALA A 220 -4.37 -12.68 0.57
CA ALA A 220 -4.91 -12.49 1.91
C ALA A 220 -3.89 -12.80 3.02
N GLY A 221 -2.60 -12.83 2.68
CA GLY A 221 -1.50 -12.96 3.63
C GLY A 221 -1.36 -14.33 4.27
N TRP A 222 -1.74 -15.42 3.59
CA TRP A 222 -1.56 -16.78 4.13
C TRP A 222 -1.17 -17.77 3.04
N GLU A 223 -0.70 -18.94 3.47
CA GLU A 223 -0.39 -20.07 2.60
C GLU A 223 -0.79 -21.40 3.24
N LEU A 224 -0.70 -22.47 2.48
CA LEU A 224 -0.76 -23.84 3.01
C LEU A 224 0.65 -24.28 3.43
N ASP A 225 0.81 -24.68 4.69
CA ASP A 225 2.04 -25.30 5.18
C ASP A 225 2.27 -26.71 4.60
N ALA A 226 3.32 -27.39 5.05
CA ALA A 226 3.63 -28.76 4.62
C ALA A 226 2.56 -29.81 5.00
N ASN A 227 1.68 -29.48 5.95
CA ASN A 227 0.61 -30.34 6.44
C ASN A 227 -0.78 -29.94 5.92
N ASP A 228 -0.85 -29.13 4.86
CA ASP A 228 -2.09 -28.58 4.32
C ASP A 228 -2.87 -27.69 5.32
N GLN A 229 -2.19 -27.10 6.31
CA GLN A 229 -2.79 -26.19 7.27
C GLN A 229 -2.51 -24.74 6.85
N ARG A 230 -3.43 -23.83 7.20
CA ARG A 230 -3.22 -22.39 7.00
C ARG A 230 -2.07 -21.89 7.87
N ARG A 231 -1.10 -21.22 7.26
CA ARG A 231 -0.03 -20.45 7.90
C ARG A 231 -0.13 -18.99 7.51
N ASN A 232 -0.28 -18.08 8.47
CA ASN A 232 -0.25 -16.66 8.19
C ASN A 232 1.18 -16.22 7.83
N LEU A 233 1.27 -15.33 6.84
CA LEU A 233 2.51 -14.72 6.35
C LEU A 233 2.74 -13.32 6.93
N TYR A 234 2.04 -12.97 8.00
CA TYR A 234 2.10 -11.70 8.70
C TYR A 234 1.92 -11.92 10.21
N PHE A 235 2.19 -10.89 11.00
CA PHE A 235 1.90 -10.88 12.44
C PHE A 235 0.53 -10.26 12.69
N ASP A 236 -0.34 -10.91 13.47
CA ASP A 236 -1.71 -10.44 13.75
C ASP A 236 -1.76 -9.10 14.49
N ALA A 237 -0.79 -8.83 15.37
CA ALA A 237 -0.65 -7.53 15.99
C ALA A 237 -0.28 -6.48 14.93
N CYS A 238 -1.01 -5.36 14.92
CA CYS A 238 -0.83 -4.31 13.93
C CYS A 238 -0.86 -2.94 14.60
N TYR A 239 0.18 -2.16 14.36
CA TYR A 239 0.33 -0.79 14.89
C TYR A 239 0.68 0.16 13.75
N PRO A 240 -0.05 1.28 13.57
CA PRO A 240 0.36 2.31 12.63
C PRO A 240 1.70 2.92 13.06
N LEU A 241 2.56 3.20 12.10
CA LEU A 241 3.81 3.92 12.27
C LEU A 241 3.54 5.41 12.01
N GLU A 242 3.31 6.16 13.06
CA GLU A 242 3.00 7.59 12.99
C GLU A 242 4.29 8.42 13.06
N ILE A 243 4.49 9.31 12.08
CA ILE A 243 5.68 10.16 12.02
C ILE A 243 5.74 11.07 13.23
N THR A 244 6.93 11.22 13.79
CA THR A 244 7.19 12.11 14.93
C THR A 244 8.50 12.87 14.76
N ALA A 245 8.52 14.14 15.19
CA ALA A 245 9.75 14.92 15.23
C ALA A 245 10.69 14.49 16.40
N ASN A 246 10.14 13.79 17.37
CA ASN A 246 10.92 13.32 18.53
C ASN A 246 11.72 12.07 18.14
N ARG A 247 12.96 11.99 18.64
CA ARG A 247 13.69 10.72 18.60
C ARG A 247 12.92 9.69 19.41
N SER A 248 12.55 8.60 18.75
CA SER A 248 11.92 7.44 19.36
C SER A 248 12.81 6.21 19.13
N GLY A 249 12.49 5.11 19.77
CA GLY A 249 13.16 3.84 19.51
C GLY A 249 12.81 3.25 18.11
N HIS A 250 11.82 3.83 17.39
CA HIS A 250 11.42 3.38 16.07
C HIS A 250 11.81 4.42 15.01
N HIS A 251 12.56 3.99 14.01
CA HIS A 251 13.03 4.87 12.93
C HIS A 251 13.22 4.10 11.63
N ALA A 252 13.13 4.79 10.50
CA ALA A 252 13.39 4.19 9.18
C ALA A 252 14.41 5.02 8.39
N PHE A 253 14.96 4.39 7.37
CA PHE A 253 15.83 4.97 6.36
C PHE A 253 17.10 5.63 6.95
N THR A 254 17.62 5.09 8.04
CA THR A 254 18.87 5.58 8.64
C THR A 254 20.06 4.96 7.91
N THR A 255 20.88 5.80 7.29
CA THR A 255 22.06 5.39 6.56
C THR A 255 23.17 4.93 7.52
N GLU A 256 23.82 3.82 7.20
CA GLU A 256 25.01 3.31 7.89
C GLU A 256 26.30 3.59 7.10
N SER A 257 27.46 3.42 7.75
CA SER A 257 28.75 3.59 7.08
C SER A 257 29.18 2.38 6.25
N THR A 258 28.51 1.24 6.42
CA THR A 258 28.84 0.00 5.70
C THR A 258 28.33 0.09 4.25
N PRO A 259 29.18 -0.10 3.25
CA PRO A 259 28.74 -0.06 1.86
C PRO A 259 28.02 -1.35 1.46
N CYS A 260 27.09 -1.24 0.54
CA CYS A 260 26.50 -2.38 -0.15
C CYS A 260 27.58 -3.08 -0.99
N PRO A 261 27.73 -4.42 -0.92
CA PRO A 261 28.73 -5.14 -1.68
C PRO A 261 28.51 -5.10 -3.19
N GLN A 262 27.30 -4.79 -3.65
CA GLN A 262 26.96 -4.75 -5.08
C GLN A 262 27.12 -3.36 -5.70
N CYS A 263 26.47 -2.33 -5.11
CA CYS A 263 26.44 -1.00 -5.70
C CYS A 263 27.29 0.04 -4.95
N GLN A 264 27.91 -0.32 -3.85
CA GLN A 264 28.73 0.55 -2.98
C GLN A 264 27.97 1.71 -2.32
N HIS A 265 26.66 1.86 -2.54
CA HIS A 265 25.85 2.80 -1.77
C HIS A 265 25.83 2.36 -0.29
N PRO A 266 25.69 3.31 0.65
CA PRO A 266 25.60 2.98 2.05
C PRO A 266 24.40 2.06 2.35
N LEU A 267 24.60 1.09 3.24
CA LEU A 267 23.49 0.32 3.79
C LEU A 267 22.52 1.21 4.53
N THR A 268 21.28 0.82 4.52
CA THR A 268 20.20 1.53 5.20
C THR A 268 19.56 0.62 6.25
N ILE A 269 19.36 1.11 7.46
CA ILE A 269 18.37 0.55 8.38
C ILE A 269 17.01 0.92 7.79
N MET A 270 16.39 -0.02 7.09
CA MET A 270 15.06 0.16 6.49
C MET A 270 14.02 0.40 7.56
N LEU A 271 14.14 -0.30 8.71
CA LEU A 271 13.35 -0.07 9.91
C LEU A 271 14.12 -0.53 11.15
N GLY A 272 14.31 0.36 12.10
CA GLY A 272 14.78 0.09 13.46
C GLY A 272 13.58 0.07 14.41
N ILE A 273 13.47 -0.97 15.23
CA ILE A 273 12.37 -1.21 16.15
C ILE A 273 12.92 -1.38 17.55
N ASP A 274 12.39 -0.63 18.51
CA ASP A 274 12.64 -0.82 19.94
C ASP A 274 11.84 -2.04 20.43
N LEU A 275 12.52 -3.15 20.68
CA LEU A 275 11.91 -4.39 21.18
C LEU A 275 11.57 -4.32 22.67
N THR A 276 12.07 -3.30 23.41
CA THR A 276 11.72 -3.10 24.82
C THR A 276 10.31 -2.54 24.98
N ALA A 277 9.75 -1.95 23.90
CA ALA A 277 8.37 -1.47 23.89
C ALA A 277 7.37 -2.63 24.04
N PRO A 278 6.39 -2.51 24.95
CA PRO A 278 5.40 -3.57 25.20
C PRO A 278 4.63 -4.00 23.94
N GLU A 279 4.41 -3.07 23.04
CA GLU A 279 3.73 -3.24 21.76
C GLU A 279 4.49 -4.16 20.80
N CYS A 280 5.82 -4.29 20.95
CA CYS A 280 6.69 -5.08 20.08
C CYS A 280 6.89 -6.53 20.53
N ARG A 281 6.29 -6.96 21.65
CA ARG A 281 6.45 -8.32 22.22
C ARG A 281 5.97 -9.46 21.32
N PHE A 282 5.22 -9.16 20.30
CA PHE A 282 4.77 -10.17 19.32
C PHE A 282 5.87 -10.56 18.32
N LEU A 283 6.93 -9.77 18.22
CA LEU A 283 8.06 -10.05 17.36
C LEU A 283 8.98 -11.09 18.01
N PRO A 284 9.26 -12.22 17.33
CA PRO A 284 10.02 -13.33 17.92
C PRO A 284 11.55 -13.11 17.76
N PHE A 285 12.04 -11.97 18.25
CA PHE A 285 13.46 -11.62 18.19
C PHE A 285 13.95 -11.22 19.58
N ASP A 286 15.19 -11.60 19.88
CA ASP A 286 15.85 -11.28 21.13
C ASP A 286 16.63 -9.97 21.03
N GLY A 287 16.84 -9.31 22.20
CA GLY A 287 17.59 -8.06 22.32
C GLY A 287 16.69 -6.84 22.51
N ASP A 288 17.32 -5.68 22.55
CA ASP A 288 16.63 -4.39 22.81
C ASP A 288 16.17 -3.71 21.50
N VAL A 289 16.84 -4.01 20.39
CA VAL A 289 16.58 -3.38 19.09
C VAL A 289 16.60 -4.43 17.96
N LEU A 290 15.58 -4.39 17.13
CA LEU A 290 15.56 -5.09 15.84
C LEU A 290 15.91 -4.08 14.73
N ALA A 291 17.05 -4.27 14.07
CA ALA A 291 17.43 -3.46 12.91
C ALA A 291 17.31 -4.29 11.63
N LEU A 292 16.30 -3.96 10.83
CA LEU A 292 16.10 -4.57 9.51
C LEU A 292 16.88 -3.75 8.48
N LYS A 293 18.00 -4.30 8.00
CA LYS A 293 18.94 -3.60 7.13
C LYS A 293 18.82 -4.10 5.70
N ASN A 294 18.95 -3.19 4.74
CA ASN A 294 19.08 -3.54 3.33
C ASN A 294 19.73 -2.40 2.52
N CYS A 295 19.93 -2.59 1.23
CA CYS A 295 20.34 -1.55 0.31
C CYS A 295 19.10 -1.03 -0.44
N GLN A 296 18.71 0.22 -0.23
CA GLN A 296 17.56 0.80 -0.94
C GLN A 296 17.70 0.73 -2.46
N VAL A 297 18.91 0.98 -2.98
CA VAL A 297 19.16 0.97 -4.43
C VAL A 297 18.95 -0.43 -5.01
N CYS A 298 19.64 -1.44 -4.48
CA CYS A 298 19.61 -2.78 -5.06
C CYS A 298 18.30 -3.51 -4.80
N SER A 299 17.80 -3.53 -3.55
CA SER A 299 16.62 -4.31 -3.18
C SER A 299 15.30 -3.65 -3.56
N CYS A 300 15.26 -2.30 -3.61
CA CYS A 300 14.00 -1.60 -3.86
C CYS A 300 13.89 -1.13 -5.31
N PHE A 301 14.97 -0.58 -5.87
CA PHE A 301 14.94 -0.03 -7.23
C PHE A 301 15.67 -0.90 -8.25
N GLY A 302 16.69 -1.66 -7.81
CA GLY A 302 17.45 -2.57 -8.67
C GLY A 302 16.78 -3.93 -8.91
N GLY A 303 15.68 -4.25 -8.23
CA GLY A 303 14.95 -5.51 -8.39
C GLY A 303 15.73 -6.75 -7.91
N ALA A 304 16.77 -6.58 -7.07
CA ALA A 304 17.54 -7.69 -6.54
C ALA A 304 17.03 -8.13 -5.17
N GLU A 305 16.80 -9.42 -4.98
CA GLU A 305 16.53 -9.98 -3.66
C GLU A 305 17.81 -10.03 -2.83
N LEU A 306 17.95 -9.07 -1.91
CA LEU A 306 19.08 -9.00 -0.99
C LEU A 306 18.66 -9.41 0.42
N PHE A 307 19.38 -10.35 0.99
CA PHE A 307 19.09 -10.86 2.34
C PHE A 307 20.18 -10.43 3.31
N THR A 308 19.77 -9.99 4.50
CA THR A 308 20.67 -9.60 5.57
C THR A 308 20.38 -10.40 6.85
N ARG A 309 21.44 -10.70 7.61
CA ARG A 309 21.30 -11.41 8.88
C ARG A 309 20.85 -10.46 9.99
N ILE A 310 19.82 -10.87 10.73
CA ILE A 310 19.37 -10.24 11.95
C ILE A 310 20.24 -10.78 13.11
N GLY A 311 20.91 -9.93 13.88
CA GLY A 311 21.70 -10.39 15.01
C GLY A 311 22.39 -9.29 15.78
N ALA A 312 22.83 -9.60 16.99
CA ALA A 312 23.62 -8.72 17.81
C ALA A 312 24.96 -8.39 17.14
N GLY A 313 25.25 -7.11 16.92
CA GLY A 313 26.50 -6.64 16.37
C GLY A 313 26.52 -6.33 14.87
N GLY A 314 25.40 -6.44 14.15
CA GLY A 314 25.27 -5.86 12.80
C GLY A 314 26.17 -6.47 11.72
N ALA A 315 26.66 -7.70 11.90
CA ALA A 315 27.36 -8.42 10.85
C ALA A 315 26.35 -8.77 9.76
N ASN A 316 26.32 -7.98 8.70
CA ASN A 316 25.50 -8.25 7.52
C ASN A 316 26.14 -9.38 6.74
N CYS A 317 25.45 -10.50 6.65
CA CYS A 317 25.82 -11.58 5.76
C CYS A 317 24.98 -11.44 4.51
N TRP A 318 25.58 -10.93 3.45
CA TRP A 318 24.99 -10.96 2.13
C TRP A 318 25.02 -12.38 1.60
N LEU A 319 23.94 -12.80 1.01
CA LEU A 319 23.92 -14.03 0.23
C LEU A 319 24.25 -13.65 -1.21
N ASP A 320 24.98 -14.55 -1.90
CA ASP A 320 25.39 -14.33 -3.29
C ASP A 320 24.18 -13.96 -4.15
N THR A 321 24.24 -12.79 -4.74
CA THR A 321 23.26 -12.29 -5.69
C THR A 321 23.97 -11.91 -6.98
N GLU A 322 23.32 -12.07 -8.12
CA GLU A 322 23.84 -11.59 -9.38
C GLU A 322 23.98 -10.07 -9.36
N ALA A 323 25.04 -9.54 -9.98
CA ALA A 323 25.32 -8.11 -10.00
C ALA A 323 24.19 -7.35 -10.70
N VAL A 324 23.63 -6.36 -10.03
CA VAL A 324 22.61 -5.45 -10.56
C VAL A 324 23.31 -4.25 -11.21
N MET A 325 22.75 -3.74 -12.30
CA MET A 325 23.29 -2.54 -12.96
C MET A 325 23.17 -1.32 -12.04
N GLN A 326 24.23 -0.54 -11.94
CA GLN A 326 24.23 0.76 -11.26
C GLN A 326 23.49 1.78 -12.13
N GLU A 327 22.49 2.43 -11.54
CA GLU A 327 22.03 3.74 -11.99
C GLU A 327 22.41 4.75 -10.92
N ASP A 328 23.04 5.87 -11.33
CA ASP A 328 23.79 6.73 -10.40
C ASP A 328 22.93 7.80 -9.65
N ASP A 329 21.65 7.95 -9.94
CA ASP A 329 20.82 9.09 -9.48
C ASP A 329 19.55 8.70 -8.69
N TRP A 330 19.59 7.69 -7.84
CA TRP A 330 18.43 7.35 -7.00
C TRP A 330 18.33 8.28 -5.79
N GLU A 331 17.19 8.95 -5.64
CA GLU A 331 16.86 9.71 -4.44
C GLU A 331 16.40 8.74 -3.33
N LEU A 332 17.25 8.63 -2.29
CA LEU A 332 16.98 7.75 -1.16
C LEU A 332 15.94 8.38 -0.22
N ALA A 333 15.08 7.54 0.36
CA ALA A 333 14.10 8.00 1.32
C ALA A 333 14.78 8.65 2.54
N PRO A 334 14.23 9.77 3.06
CA PRO A 334 14.80 10.50 4.18
C PRO A 334 14.65 9.75 5.49
N ALA A 335 15.65 9.86 6.38
CA ALA A 335 15.58 9.30 7.71
C ALA A 335 14.37 9.84 8.48
N THR A 336 13.50 8.95 8.94
CA THR A 336 12.21 9.28 9.55
C THR A 336 12.06 8.59 10.89
N ASN A 337 11.59 9.33 11.92
CA ASN A 337 11.26 8.76 13.21
C ASN A 337 9.77 8.47 13.32
N PHE A 338 9.43 7.35 13.97
CA PHE A 338 8.05 6.91 14.17
C PHE A 338 7.74 6.72 15.65
N LYS A 339 6.49 6.87 16.01
CA LYS A 339 5.90 6.32 17.23
C LYS A 339 4.85 5.29 16.82
N LEU A 340 4.62 4.30 17.64
CA LEU A 340 3.51 3.36 17.44
C LEU A 340 2.20 4.04 17.85
N GLY A 341 1.24 4.00 16.93
CA GLY A 341 -0.13 4.41 17.22
C GLY A 341 -0.88 3.33 18.00
N LYS A 342 -2.19 3.50 18.13
CA LYS A 342 -3.06 2.53 18.80
C LYS A 342 -3.15 1.25 17.98
N GLN A 343 -3.07 0.09 18.65
CA GLN A 343 -3.29 -1.21 18.00
C GLN A 343 -4.62 -1.24 17.24
N ARG A 344 -4.59 -1.81 16.04
CA ARG A 344 -5.74 -1.92 15.14
C ARG A 344 -5.83 -3.33 14.53
N PRO A 345 -6.97 -3.72 13.92
CA PRO A 345 -7.07 -4.96 13.16
C PRO A 345 -6.01 -5.05 12.05
N ALA A 346 -5.52 -6.26 11.83
CA ALA A 346 -4.42 -6.52 10.88
C ALA A 346 -4.73 -6.06 9.44
N TRP A 347 -5.99 -5.98 9.08
CA TRP A 347 -6.45 -5.63 7.72
C TRP A 347 -6.75 -4.14 7.50
N PHE A 348 -6.64 -3.26 8.51
CA PHE A 348 -7.01 -1.84 8.40
C PHE A 348 -6.22 -1.06 7.35
N ALA A 349 -5.01 -1.48 7.01
CA ALA A 349 -4.23 -0.91 5.94
C ALA A 349 -3.74 -1.99 4.96
N ALA A 350 -4.59 -2.97 4.66
CA ALA A 350 -4.27 -4.08 3.77
C ALA A 350 -4.61 -3.82 2.29
N HIS A 351 -4.88 -2.57 1.94
CA HIS A 351 -5.12 -2.16 0.56
C HIS A 351 -4.67 -0.70 0.37
N GLU A 352 -4.01 -0.41 -0.74
CA GLU A 352 -3.44 0.91 -1.01
C GLU A 352 -4.49 2.04 -1.05
N PHE A 353 -5.72 1.74 -1.47
CA PHE A 353 -6.82 2.72 -1.52
C PHE A 353 -7.50 2.97 -0.17
N LEU A 354 -7.09 2.35 0.93
CA LEU A 354 -7.59 2.66 2.27
C LEU A 354 -6.99 3.97 2.81
N SER A 355 -7.32 5.08 2.17
CA SER A 355 -6.78 6.41 2.47
C SER A 355 -7.28 7.03 3.78
N ALA A 356 -8.25 6.40 4.46
CA ALA A 356 -8.78 6.86 5.74
C ALA A 356 -7.85 6.58 6.93
N THR A 357 -6.76 5.83 6.72
CA THR A 357 -5.86 5.41 7.79
C THR A 357 -4.39 5.50 7.36
N THR A 358 -3.48 5.60 8.33
CA THR A 358 -2.03 5.52 8.09
C THR A 358 -1.69 4.20 7.43
N GLN A 359 -0.97 4.27 6.30
CA GLN A 359 -0.55 3.10 5.52
C GLN A 359 0.73 2.47 6.07
N SER A 360 1.65 3.28 6.61
CA SER A 360 2.84 2.76 7.28
C SER A 360 2.45 2.02 8.55
N GLN A 361 2.94 0.78 8.70
CA GLN A 361 2.56 -0.06 9.86
C GLN A 361 3.63 -1.08 10.23
N LEU A 362 3.60 -1.48 11.50
CA LEU A 362 4.32 -2.62 12.07
C LEU A 362 3.34 -3.77 12.31
N GLY A 363 3.59 -4.94 11.72
CA GLY A 363 2.65 -6.06 11.70
C GLY A 363 1.45 -5.82 10.77
N GLY A 364 0.40 -6.64 10.88
CA GLY A 364 -0.76 -6.60 10.02
C GLY A 364 -0.51 -7.17 8.62
N LEU A 365 -1.49 -7.00 7.74
CA LEU A 365 -1.43 -7.43 6.33
C LEU A 365 -0.80 -6.36 5.45
N PRO A 366 0.05 -6.73 4.48
CA PRO A 366 0.59 -5.76 3.52
C PRO A 366 -0.48 -5.19 2.59
N ALA A 367 -0.32 -3.91 2.24
CA ALA A 367 -1.08 -3.25 1.18
C ALA A 367 -0.28 -3.32 -0.12
N TRP A 368 -0.46 -4.37 -0.88
CA TRP A 368 0.25 -4.52 -2.14
C TRP A 368 -0.18 -3.44 -3.15
N VAL A 369 0.80 -2.73 -3.71
CA VAL A 369 0.59 -1.73 -4.78
C VAL A 369 0.53 -2.42 -6.14
N GLN A 370 1.21 -3.56 -6.26
CA GLN A 370 1.19 -4.44 -7.42
C GLN A 370 0.77 -5.85 -7.00
N ASP A 371 1.17 -6.88 -7.74
CA ASP A 371 0.93 -8.27 -7.36
C ASP A 371 1.65 -8.65 -6.05
N THR A 372 1.13 -9.64 -5.35
CA THR A 372 1.75 -10.15 -4.12
C THR A 372 3.13 -10.72 -4.38
N ASP A 373 4.11 -10.31 -3.58
CA ASP A 373 5.50 -10.71 -3.74
C ASP A 373 6.14 -11.05 -2.38
N TYR A 374 5.79 -12.21 -1.86
CA TYR A 374 6.42 -12.74 -0.64
C TYR A 374 7.74 -13.45 -0.99
N PRO A 375 8.90 -12.97 -0.50
CA PRO A 375 10.18 -13.60 -0.77
C PRO A 375 10.31 -14.97 -0.09
N CYS A 376 11.09 -15.85 -0.70
CA CYS A 376 11.46 -17.13 -0.10
C CYS A 376 12.78 -17.01 0.65
N CYS A 377 12.84 -17.54 1.88
CA CYS A 377 14.09 -17.58 2.64
C CYS A 377 15.13 -18.46 1.92
N PRO A 378 16.31 -17.97 1.57
CA PRO A 378 17.30 -18.75 0.82
C PRO A 378 17.91 -19.90 1.62
N GLN A 379 17.78 -19.91 2.95
CA GLN A 379 18.30 -20.99 3.80
C GLN A 379 17.30 -22.12 4.01
N CYS A 380 16.05 -21.85 4.35
CA CYS A 380 15.05 -22.88 4.64
C CYS A 380 13.98 -23.05 3.55
N GLN A 381 14.02 -22.22 2.49
CA GLN A 381 13.09 -22.25 1.37
C GLN A 381 11.61 -22.03 1.75
N GLN A 382 11.34 -21.52 2.96
CA GLN A 382 9.99 -21.14 3.37
C GLN A 382 9.71 -19.70 2.96
N THR A 383 8.46 -19.41 2.62
CA THR A 383 7.97 -18.05 2.42
C THR A 383 8.22 -17.22 3.68
N MET A 384 8.82 -16.04 3.54
CA MET A 384 9.14 -15.17 4.66
C MET A 384 7.88 -14.47 5.19
N THR A 385 7.93 -14.07 6.45
CA THR A 385 6.83 -13.39 7.13
C THR A 385 6.96 -11.88 6.94
N PHE A 386 5.91 -11.22 6.49
CA PHE A 386 5.81 -9.77 6.45
C PHE A 386 5.84 -9.18 7.86
N VAL A 387 6.63 -8.15 8.08
CA VAL A 387 6.80 -7.52 9.40
C VAL A 387 6.39 -6.06 9.42
N ALA A 388 6.57 -5.33 8.33
CA ALA A 388 6.23 -3.92 8.26
C ALA A 388 6.12 -3.42 6.82
N GLN A 389 5.39 -2.32 6.64
CA GLN A 389 5.44 -1.51 5.42
C GLN A 389 5.59 -0.04 5.76
N ILE A 390 6.22 0.72 4.86
CA ILE A 390 6.43 2.15 4.98
C ILE A 390 6.05 2.82 3.66
N SER A 391 5.02 3.66 3.72
CA SER A 391 4.56 4.44 2.58
C SER A 391 5.49 5.64 2.35
N ARG A 392 6.04 5.78 1.15
CA ARG A 392 6.83 6.96 0.78
C ARG A 392 5.97 8.22 0.73
N ALA A 393 4.71 8.13 0.34
CA ALA A 393 3.78 9.25 0.38
C ALA A 393 3.57 9.86 1.77
N GLU A 394 3.81 9.08 2.84
CA GLU A 394 3.75 9.57 4.22
C GLU A 394 5.09 10.15 4.72
N THR A 395 6.21 9.73 4.15
CA THR A 395 7.55 10.15 4.59
C THR A 395 8.15 11.28 3.74
N GLU A 396 7.61 11.52 2.56
CA GLU A 396 8.11 12.49 1.58
C GLU A 396 6.96 13.26 0.92
N GLU A 397 7.16 14.55 0.62
CA GLU A 397 6.11 15.42 0.05
C GLU A 397 5.60 14.94 -1.33
N TYR A 398 6.46 14.29 -2.11
CA TYR A 398 6.14 13.74 -3.43
C TYR A 398 6.54 12.27 -3.53
N GLY A 399 6.59 11.58 -2.39
CA GLY A 399 6.94 10.17 -2.35
C GLY A 399 5.84 9.30 -2.95
N GLU A 400 6.23 8.30 -3.72
CA GLU A 400 5.33 7.30 -4.30
C GLU A 400 5.78 5.91 -3.89
N GLY A 401 4.84 4.96 -3.83
CA GLY A 401 5.11 3.56 -3.56
C GLY A 401 5.26 3.19 -2.09
N MET A 402 5.56 1.90 -1.89
CA MET A 402 5.57 1.24 -0.59
C MET A 402 6.81 0.38 -0.44
N HIS A 403 7.52 0.54 0.67
CA HIS A 403 8.56 -0.41 1.09
C HIS A 403 7.94 -1.50 1.94
N TYR A 404 8.26 -2.76 1.64
CA TYR A 404 7.83 -3.94 2.40
C TYR A 404 9.02 -4.59 3.06
N LEU A 405 8.87 -5.03 4.30
CA LEU A 405 9.91 -5.66 5.08
C LEU A 405 9.48 -7.07 5.50
N PHE A 406 10.36 -8.02 5.29
CA PHE A 406 10.11 -9.43 5.55
C PHE A 406 11.20 -10.03 6.43
N VAL A 407 10.82 -11.02 7.22
CA VAL A 407 11.73 -11.75 8.11
C VAL A 407 11.53 -13.25 7.98
N CYS A 408 12.62 -13.99 8.16
CA CYS A 408 12.59 -15.42 8.47
C CYS A 408 13.08 -15.60 9.92
N PRO A 409 12.15 -15.74 10.91
CA PRO A 409 12.56 -15.87 12.29
C PRO A 409 13.46 -17.07 12.57
N SER A 410 13.20 -18.22 11.91
CA SER A 410 13.99 -19.45 12.09
C SER A 410 15.43 -19.32 11.63
N CYS A 411 15.67 -18.57 10.53
CA CYS A 411 17.00 -18.36 9.96
C CYS A 411 17.63 -17.02 10.37
N GLN A 412 16.90 -16.19 11.10
CA GLN A 412 17.34 -14.83 11.50
C GLN A 412 17.78 -14.00 10.28
N LEU A 413 16.97 -14.02 9.22
CA LEU A 413 17.21 -13.27 7.99
C LEU A 413 16.10 -12.23 7.78
N SER A 414 16.47 -11.11 7.16
CA SER A 414 15.54 -10.10 6.68
C SER A 414 15.81 -9.74 5.23
N THR A 415 14.76 -9.25 4.56
CA THR A 415 14.85 -8.64 3.23
C THR A 415 13.86 -7.49 3.12
N ALA A 416 14.03 -6.66 2.09
CA ALA A 416 13.13 -5.58 1.75
C ALA A 416 12.78 -5.63 0.26
N GLY A 417 11.56 -5.25 -0.06
CA GLY A 417 11.08 -5.01 -1.41
C GLY A 417 10.43 -3.63 -1.54
N TYR A 418 10.18 -3.21 -2.76
CA TYR A 418 9.53 -1.94 -3.06
C TYR A 418 8.62 -2.08 -4.26
N GLN A 419 7.41 -1.52 -4.15
CA GLN A 419 6.46 -1.44 -5.27
C GLN A 419 5.97 0.00 -5.42
N GLN A 420 5.74 0.40 -6.66
CA GLN A 420 5.13 1.70 -7.02
C GLN A 420 4.23 1.53 -8.23
N THR A 421 3.30 2.46 -8.45
CA THR A 421 2.42 2.52 -9.63
C THR A 421 3.13 3.07 -10.84
#